data_64add154f1a49594a05b4d4f01878f95
#
_entry.id   64add154f1a49594a05b4d4f01878f95
#
_cell.length_a   1.000
_cell.length_b   1.000
_cell.length_c   1.000
_cell.angle_alpha   90.00
_cell.angle_beta   90.00
_cell.angle_gamma   90.00
#
_symmetry.space_group_name_H-M   'P 1'
#
loop_
_entity.id
_entity.type
_entity.pdbx_description
1 polymer ?
#
loop_
_entity_poly.entity_id
_entity_poly.type
_entity_poly.pdbx_seq_one_letter_code
_entity_poly.pdbx_strand_id
1 'polypeptide(L)'
;MSFTLLDGGLSTAIESLGESLNSSLWTGELLRRDPEKIRDAHQLYVDAGAKILISSSYQISFMGCKRVGWSEEDVHSALLLSTELARFSGIKVAASVGPYGAALADGSEYRGNYKVTFDGLKDFHRRRLEILVDSKPDYFAIETIPELREAQAILEVITEIGSEIPYWISFSCSSKQTISSGELFSDAVKIVSQSKGAMAVGINCTAPHLIIPLLSDVKSHLPFIVYPNSGRIWDPETKTWQGSDNDALSSFEIKKWVSLGATIIGGCCSIGPKEIAQLKPRSLD
;
A
#
# COMPACT_ATOMS: atom_id res chain seq x y z
N MET A 1 -20.47 10.09 10.07
CA MET A 1 -19.42 9.04 10.15
C MET A 1 -18.13 9.68 9.68
N SER A 2 -17.08 9.68 10.51
CA SER A 2 -15.80 10.29 10.15
C SER A 2 -14.76 9.19 9.88
N PHE A 3 -14.01 9.32 8.82
CA PHE A 3 -12.82 8.55 8.54
C PHE A 3 -11.74 9.49 7.99
N THR A 4 -10.49 9.09 8.05
CA THR A 4 -9.37 9.81 7.44
C THR A 4 -9.26 9.37 5.99
N LEU A 5 -9.23 10.34 5.07
CA LEU A 5 -9.10 10.08 3.64
C LEU A 5 -7.62 9.83 3.31
N LEU A 6 -7.33 8.63 2.83
CA LEU A 6 -6.07 8.23 2.24
C LEU A 6 -6.07 8.60 0.75
N ASP A 7 -4.92 8.61 0.11
CA ASP A 7 -4.80 8.75 -1.34
C ASP A 7 -5.32 7.53 -2.11
N GLY A 8 -5.03 7.48 -3.40
CA GLY A 8 -5.36 6.40 -4.32
C GLY A 8 -4.13 5.80 -4.99
N GLY A 9 -4.35 5.08 -6.10
CA GLY A 9 -3.27 4.46 -6.86
C GLY A 9 -2.31 5.49 -7.46
N LEU A 10 -1.08 5.56 -6.96
CA LEU A 10 -0.09 6.52 -7.47
C LEU A 10 0.15 6.35 -8.97
N SER A 11 0.22 5.10 -9.47
CA SER A 11 0.31 4.81 -10.90
C SER A 11 -0.85 5.41 -11.69
N THR A 12 -2.07 5.31 -11.17
CA THR A 12 -3.27 5.85 -11.82
C THR A 12 -3.20 7.38 -11.96
N ALA A 13 -2.69 8.07 -10.94
CA ALA A 13 -2.48 9.52 -11.02
C ALA A 13 -1.38 9.86 -12.04
N ILE A 14 -0.25 9.15 -12.02
CA ILE A 14 0.87 9.34 -12.95
C ILE A 14 0.43 9.10 -14.40
N GLU A 15 -0.32 8.02 -14.66
CA GLU A 15 -0.87 7.73 -16.00
C GLU A 15 -1.85 8.81 -16.47
N SER A 16 -2.63 9.42 -15.55
CA SER A 16 -3.50 10.55 -15.87
C SER A 16 -2.74 11.81 -16.27
N LEU A 17 -1.47 11.93 -15.91
CA LEU A 17 -0.54 12.98 -16.32
C LEU A 17 0.17 12.67 -17.67
N GLY A 18 -0.20 11.55 -18.33
CA GLY A 18 0.32 11.15 -19.63
C GLY A 18 1.59 10.32 -19.60
N GLU A 19 2.03 9.85 -18.44
CA GLU A 19 3.20 8.98 -18.30
C GLU A 19 2.85 7.51 -18.54
N SER A 20 3.83 6.77 -19.09
CA SER A 20 3.73 5.32 -19.29
C SER A 20 4.63 4.58 -18.32
N LEU A 21 4.09 3.60 -17.61
CA LEU A 21 4.75 2.85 -16.55
C LEU A 21 5.10 1.42 -17.00
N ASN A 22 6.02 1.31 -17.96
CA ASN A 22 6.41 0.03 -18.57
C ASN A 22 7.64 -0.64 -17.90
N SER A 23 8.27 0.02 -16.94
CA SER A 23 9.43 -0.50 -16.21
C SER A 23 9.03 -1.58 -15.19
N SER A 24 9.95 -2.50 -14.87
CA SER A 24 9.80 -3.45 -13.76
C SER A 24 9.81 -2.77 -12.39
N LEU A 25 10.31 -1.54 -12.28
CA LEU A 25 10.22 -0.71 -11.09
C LEU A 25 8.95 0.15 -11.05
N TRP A 26 8.13 0.05 -12.11
CA TRP A 26 6.85 0.75 -12.20
C TRP A 26 6.97 2.25 -11.89
N THR A 27 6.20 2.74 -10.88
CA THR A 27 6.28 4.15 -10.45
C THR A 27 7.65 4.52 -9.89
N GLY A 28 8.37 3.56 -9.32
CA GLY A 28 9.71 3.78 -8.75
C GLY A 28 10.77 4.20 -9.77
N GLU A 29 10.61 3.86 -11.05
CA GLU A 29 11.51 4.32 -12.12
C GLU A 29 11.56 5.85 -12.21
N LEU A 30 10.43 6.52 -11.94
CA LEU A 30 10.33 7.98 -11.99
C LEU A 30 11.14 8.68 -10.91
N LEU A 31 11.42 8.01 -9.78
CA LEU A 31 12.30 8.58 -8.73
C LEU A 31 13.68 8.97 -9.27
N ARG A 32 14.12 8.30 -10.34
CA ARG A 32 15.40 8.59 -10.99
C ARG A 32 15.24 9.39 -12.28
N ARG A 33 14.19 9.09 -13.06
CA ARG A 33 14.02 9.67 -14.38
C ARG A 33 13.33 11.05 -14.37
N ASP A 34 12.27 11.19 -13.57
CA ASP A 34 11.44 12.39 -13.50
C ASP A 34 10.68 12.46 -12.16
N PRO A 35 11.35 12.80 -11.06
CA PRO A 35 10.74 12.81 -9.73
C PRO A 35 9.62 13.84 -9.60
N GLU A 36 9.63 14.92 -10.39
CA GLU A 36 8.57 15.93 -10.35
C GLU A 36 7.21 15.37 -10.74
N LYS A 37 7.16 14.38 -11.64
CA LYS A 37 5.91 13.68 -11.98
C LYS A 37 5.29 12.95 -10.79
N ILE A 38 6.11 12.41 -9.89
CA ILE A 38 5.63 11.81 -8.65
C ILE A 38 5.04 12.88 -7.75
N ARG A 39 5.72 14.03 -7.63
CA ARG A 39 5.22 15.16 -6.85
C ARG A 39 3.90 15.71 -7.41
N ASP A 40 3.80 15.88 -8.71
CA ASP A 40 2.58 16.30 -9.41
C ASP A 40 1.42 15.32 -9.14
N ALA A 41 1.68 14.00 -9.20
CA ALA A 41 0.69 12.99 -8.91
C ALA A 41 0.22 13.04 -7.44
N HIS A 42 1.12 13.26 -6.49
CA HIS A 42 0.75 13.46 -5.08
C HIS A 42 -0.09 14.74 -4.91
N GLN A 43 0.23 15.83 -5.62
CA GLN A 43 -0.55 17.07 -5.59
C GLN A 43 -2.01 16.82 -6.01
N LEU A 44 -2.25 15.99 -7.04
CA LEU A 44 -3.61 15.64 -7.44
C LEU A 44 -4.42 15.01 -6.30
N TYR A 45 -3.79 14.17 -5.46
CA TYR A 45 -4.46 13.58 -4.30
C TYR A 45 -4.66 14.58 -3.15
N VAL A 46 -3.73 15.51 -2.95
CA VAL A 46 -3.92 16.63 -2.01
C VAL A 46 -5.14 17.45 -2.42
N ASP A 47 -5.25 17.80 -3.70
CA ASP A 47 -6.39 18.56 -4.26
C ASP A 47 -7.69 17.75 -4.16
N ALA A 48 -7.63 16.43 -4.32
CA ALA A 48 -8.74 15.52 -4.07
C ALA A 48 -9.16 15.48 -2.59
N GLY A 49 -8.35 15.98 -1.67
CA GLY A 49 -8.66 16.10 -0.24
C GLY A 49 -8.06 15.03 0.65
N ALA A 50 -7.13 14.22 0.13
CA ALA A 50 -6.38 13.24 0.93
C ALA A 50 -5.70 13.92 2.13
N LYS A 51 -5.64 13.22 3.25
CA LYS A 51 -4.99 13.65 4.50
C LYS A 51 -3.75 12.84 4.81
N ILE A 52 -3.59 11.72 4.15
CA ILE A 52 -2.41 10.85 4.18
C ILE A 52 -2.05 10.54 2.74
N LEU A 53 -0.77 10.64 2.41
CA LEU A 53 -0.19 10.21 1.13
C LEU A 53 0.74 9.03 1.38
N ILE A 54 0.68 8.01 0.53
CA ILE A 54 1.61 6.88 0.52
C ILE A 54 2.74 7.18 -0.49
N SER A 55 4.00 7.06 -0.05
CA SER A 55 5.16 7.38 -0.88
C SER A 55 5.38 6.37 -2.03
N SER A 56 6.20 6.73 -3.00
CA SER A 56 6.49 5.94 -4.20
C SER A 56 7.54 4.82 -4.01
N SER A 57 7.83 4.41 -2.76
CA SER A 57 8.87 3.43 -2.43
C SER A 57 8.43 1.95 -2.55
N TYR A 58 7.19 1.67 -2.92
CA TYR A 58 6.60 0.31 -2.96
C TYR A 58 7.51 -0.75 -3.60
N GLN A 59 8.01 -0.51 -4.81
CA GLN A 59 8.87 -1.43 -5.55
C GLN A 59 10.36 -1.20 -5.36
N ILE A 60 10.77 -0.14 -4.66
CA ILE A 60 12.17 0.16 -4.45
C ILE A 60 12.77 -0.83 -3.45
N SER A 61 13.66 -1.65 -3.95
CA SER A 61 14.41 -2.64 -3.18
C SER A 61 15.78 -2.85 -3.80
N PHE A 62 16.78 -3.22 -2.98
CA PHE A 62 18.14 -3.49 -3.46
C PHE A 62 18.15 -4.60 -4.52
N MET A 63 17.35 -5.66 -4.31
CA MET A 63 17.25 -6.77 -5.25
C MET A 63 16.59 -6.35 -6.58
N GLY A 64 15.44 -5.68 -6.53
CA GLY A 64 14.70 -5.28 -7.72
C GLY A 64 15.44 -4.22 -8.54
N CYS A 65 15.99 -3.21 -7.88
CA CYS A 65 16.73 -2.13 -8.52
C CYS A 65 18.06 -2.61 -9.16
N LYS A 66 18.77 -3.56 -8.51
CA LYS A 66 19.97 -4.16 -9.07
C LYS A 66 19.74 -4.83 -10.44
N ARG A 67 18.55 -5.45 -10.64
CA ARG A 67 18.21 -6.10 -11.91
C ARG A 67 18.12 -5.11 -13.09
N VAL A 68 17.83 -3.85 -12.80
CA VAL A 68 17.75 -2.77 -13.80
C VAL A 68 18.96 -1.84 -13.77
N GLY A 69 20.06 -2.28 -13.11
CA GLY A 69 21.34 -1.59 -13.14
C GLY A 69 21.46 -0.38 -12.23
N TRP A 70 20.63 -0.26 -11.19
CA TRP A 70 20.78 0.77 -10.16
C TRP A 70 21.89 0.40 -9.18
N SER A 71 22.68 1.38 -8.78
CA SER A 71 23.63 1.25 -7.67
C SER A 71 22.90 1.21 -6.31
N GLU A 72 23.61 0.80 -5.27
CA GLU A 72 23.06 0.85 -3.90
C GLU A 72 22.81 2.31 -3.45
N GLU A 73 23.61 3.26 -3.93
CA GLU A 73 23.44 4.68 -3.67
C GLU A 73 22.18 5.26 -4.38
N ASP A 74 21.91 4.79 -5.62
CA ASP A 74 20.64 5.13 -6.31
C ASP A 74 19.44 4.64 -5.50
N VAL A 75 19.48 3.42 -4.95
CA VAL A 75 18.39 2.85 -4.14
C VAL A 75 18.22 3.63 -2.85
N HIS A 76 19.31 3.94 -2.16
CA HIS A 76 19.28 4.73 -0.93
C HIS A 76 18.66 6.11 -1.17
N SER A 77 19.14 6.82 -2.18
CA SER A 77 18.65 8.14 -2.57
C SER A 77 17.17 8.12 -2.97
N ALA A 78 16.74 7.11 -3.74
CA ALA A 78 15.36 6.96 -4.16
C ALA A 78 14.42 6.69 -2.98
N LEU A 79 14.81 5.87 -2.00
CA LEU A 79 14.01 5.64 -0.80
C LEU A 79 13.80 6.92 0.01
N LEU A 80 14.84 7.73 0.22
CA LEU A 80 14.72 9.01 0.90
C LEU A 80 13.85 9.99 0.10
N LEU A 81 14.12 10.12 -1.19
CA LEU A 81 13.40 11.02 -2.09
C LEU A 81 11.90 10.70 -2.18
N SER A 82 11.55 9.40 -2.17
CA SER A 82 10.15 8.96 -2.24
C SER A 82 9.27 9.56 -1.15
N THR A 83 9.79 9.66 0.08
CA THR A 83 9.11 10.27 1.22
C THR A 83 9.07 11.79 1.09
N GLU A 84 10.15 12.41 0.63
CA GLU A 84 10.23 13.86 0.46
C GLU A 84 9.23 14.38 -0.57
N LEU A 85 9.06 13.68 -1.70
CA LEU A 85 8.11 14.06 -2.76
C LEU A 85 6.65 14.00 -2.30
N ALA A 86 6.33 13.22 -1.27
CA ALA A 86 4.99 13.14 -0.69
C ALA A 86 4.73 14.19 0.40
N ARG A 87 5.70 15.07 0.72
CA ARG A 87 5.54 16.08 1.77
C ARG A 87 4.79 17.32 1.28
N PHE A 88 3.63 17.54 1.86
CA PHE A 88 2.82 18.75 1.67
C PHE A 88 2.35 19.29 3.02
N SER A 89 2.15 20.59 3.11
CA SER A 89 1.71 21.23 4.35
C SER A 89 0.36 20.70 4.83
N GLY A 90 0.31 20.25 6.08
CA GLY A 90 -0.91 19.70 6.70
C GLY A 90 -1.31 18.30 6.23
N ILE A 91 -0.46 17.61 5.46
CA ILE A 91 -0.66 16.24 4.99
C ILE A 91 0.33 15.32 5.68
N LYS A 92 -0.13 14.14 6.10
CA LYS A 92 0.70 13.09 6.66
C LYS A 92 1.31 12.22 5.57
N VAL A 93 2.54 11.75 5.79
CA VAL A 93 3.26 10.89 4.83
C VAL A 93 3.44 9.50 5.42
N ALA A 94 3.04 8.49 4.67
CA ALA A 94 3.30 7.10 4.98
C ALA A 94 4.33 6.52 3.99
N ALA A 95 5.48 6.09 4.49
CA ALA A 95 6.48 5.44 3.64
C ALA A 95 6.00 4.03 3.24
N SER A 96 5.88 3.80 1.94
CA SER A 96 5.43 2.52 1.39
C SER A 96 6.47 1.41 1.57
N VAL A 97 6.02 0.27 2.08
CA VAL A 97 6.80 -0.97 2.23
C VAL A 97 6.05 -2.10 1.54
N GLY A 98 6.29 -2.29 0.26
CA GLY A 98 5.71 -3.37 -0.53
C GLY A 98 6.33 -4.74 -0.22
N PRO A 99 5.69 -5.86 -0.62
CA PRO A 99 6.14 -7.22 -0.33
C PRO A 99 7.35 -7.63 -1.17
N TYR A 100 7.97 -8.74 -0.79
CA TYR A 100 9.02 -9.40 -1.55
C TYR A 100 8.59 -9.71 -2.99
N GLY A 101 7.35 -10.13 -3.17
CA GLY A 101 6.75 -10.41 -4.48
C GLY A 101 6.77 -9.23 -5.44
N ALA A 102 6.59 -7.99 -4.96
CA ALA A 102 6.67 -6.79 -5.78
C ALA A 102 8.05 -6.64 -6.43
N ALA A 103 9.13 -7.00 -5.71
CA ALA A 103 10.48 -6.96 -6.26
C ALA A 103 10.75 -8.07 -7.30
N LEU A 104 9.97 -9.15 -7.32
CA LEU A 104 10.04 -10.18 -8.35
C LEU A 104 9.42 -9.72 -9.68
N ALA A 105 8.46 -8.80 -9.64
CA ALA A 105 7.74 -8.25 -10.79
C ALA A 105 7.06 -9.34 -11.66
N ASP A 106 6.55 -10.40 -11.02
CA ASP A 106 5.89 -11.56 -11.65
C ASP A 106 4.47 -11.82 -11.14
N GLY A 107 3.89 -10.86 -10.40
CA GLY A 107 2.57 -10.94 -9.79
C GLY A 107 2.52 -11.81 -8.53
N SER A 108 3.65 -12.20 -7.95
CA SER A 108 3.69 -13.00 -6.73
C SER A 108 3.27 -12.22 -5.48
N GLU A 109 3.21 -10.89 -5.52
CA GLU A 109 2.57 -10.03 -4.50
C GLU A 109 1.07 -10.33 -4.32
N TYR A 110 0.44 -11.03 -5.27
CA TYR A 110 -0.95 -11.47 -5.19
C TYR A 110 -1.10 -12.98 -4.96
N ARG A 111 0.00 -13.69 -4.68
CA ARG A 111 -0.01 -15.15 -4.45
C ARG A 111 0.75 -15.56 -3.19
N GLY A 112 1.81 -14.83 -2.82
CA GLY A 112 2.73 -15.26 -1.77
C GLY A 112 3.46 -16.57 -2.11
N ASN A 113 3.75 -17.36 -1.08
CA ASN A 113 4.41 -18.67 -1.18
C ASN A 113 5.79 -18.61 -1.86
N TYR A 114 6.56 -17.59 -1.53
CA TYR A 114 7.90 -17.37 -2.08
C TYR A 114 8.89 -18.47 -1.68
N LYS A 115 9.78 -18.81 -2.61
CA LYS A 115 10.89 -19.72 -2.37
C LYS A 115 12.08 -18.96 -1.73
N VAL A 116 11.84 -18.30 -0.61
CA VAL A 116 12.82 -17.56 0.18
C VAL A 116 12.71 -17.98 1.65
N THR A 117 13.82 -17.99 2.37
CA THR A 117 13.82 -18.31 3.80
C THR A 117 13.21 -17.16 4.61
N PHE A 118 12.83 -17.44 5.86
CA PHE A 118 12.34 -16.38 6.77
C PHE A 118 13.41 -15.30 6.99
N ASP A 119 14.65 -15.70 7.22
CA ASP A 119 15.79 -14.78 7.34
C ASP A 119 16.01 -13.98 6.05
N GLY A 120 15.84 -14.60 4.89
CA GLY A 120 15.91 -13.91 3.60
C GLY A 120 14.82 -12.83 3.44
N LEU A 121 13.61 -13.03 3.99
CA LEU A 121 12.57 -11.99 4.06
C LEU A 121 13.00 -10.87 5.01
N LYS A 122 13.56 -11.19 6.18
CA LYS A 122 14.08 -10.20 7.13
C LYS A 122 15.17 -9.35 6.50
N ASP A 123 16.14 -9.96 5.85
CA ASP A 123 17.24 -9.25 5.17
C ASP A 123 16.73 -8.35 4.06
N PHE A 124 15.73 -8.82 3.27
CA PHE A 124 15.11 -8.04 2.23
C PHE A 124 14.44 -6.76 2.77
N HIS A 125 13.74 -6.86 3.90
CA HIS A 125 13.02 -5.72 4.48
C HIS A 125 13.91 -4.81 5.31
N ARG A 126 14.92 -5.34 6.01
CA ARG A 126 15.80 -4.62 6.94
C ARG A 126 16.43 -3.40 6.30
N ARG A 127 17.20 -3.60 5.23
CA ARG A 127 17.99 -2.53 4.60
C ARG A 127 17.13 -1.34 4.16
N ARG A 128 15.96 -1.59 3.60
CA ARG A 128 15.08 -0.51 3.16
C ARG A 128 14.30 0.13 4.31
N LEU A 129 13.93 -0.63 5.35
CA LEU A 129 13.28 -0.07 6.53
C LEU A 129 14.23 0.87 7.29
N GLU A 130 15.51 0.50 7.47
CA GLU A 130 16.52 1.36 8.07
C GLU A 130 16.62 2.71 7.35
N ILE A 131 16.69 2.70 6.01
CA ILE A 131 16.73 3.95 5.22
C ILE A 131 15.42 4.73 5.34
N LEU A 132 14.28 4.05 5.29
CA LEU A 132 12.98 4.72 5.41
C LEU A 132 12.76 5.32 6.81
N VAL A 133 13.36 4.79 7.87
CA VAL A 133 13.40 5.44 9.19
C VAL A 133 14.09 6.81 9.09
N ASP A 134 15.22 6.88 8.39
CA ASP A 134 15.97 8.13 8.21
C ASP A 134 15.20 9.16 7.38
N SER A 135 14.28 8.75 6.53
CA SER A 135 13.40 9.65 5.78
C SER A 135 12.33 10.33 6.67
N LYS A 136 12.18 9.89 7.94
CA LYS A 136 11.26 10.45 8.95
C LYS A 136 9.81 10.59 8.45
N PRO A 137 9.18 9.52 7.97
CA PRO A 137 7.75 9.56 7.62
C PRO A 137 6.90 9.65 8.89
N ASP A 138 5.63 10.05 8.75
CA ASP A 138 4.69 10.00 9.87
C ASP A 138 4.28 8.56 10.20
N TYR A 139 4.26 7.68 9.16
CA TYR A 139 3.85 6.28 9.28
C TYR A 139 4.65 5.38 8.33
N PHE A 140 4.65 4.07 8.59
CA PHE A 140 4.92 3.08 7.56
C PHE A 140 3.60 2.50 7.02
N ALA A 141 3.45 2.49 5.70
CA ALA A 141 2.42 1.77 4.97
C ALA A 141 3.00 0.41 4.54
N ILE A 142 2.90 -0.60 5.41
CA ILE A 142 3.27 -1.98 5.05
C ILE A 142 2.08 -2.56 4.31
N GLU A 143 2.20 -2.71 2.98
CA GLU A 143 1.03 -2.87 2.15
C GLU A 143 1.14 -4.00 1.11
N THR A 144 -0.03 -4.52 0.72
CA THR A 144 -0.17 -5.60 -0.26
C THR A 144 0.55 -6.88 0.18
N ILE A 145 0.61 -7.12 1.49
CA ILE A 145 1.31 -8.28 2.04
C ILE A 145 0.46 -9.53 1.76
N PRO A 146 0.99 -10.54 1.04
CA PRO A 146 0.19 -11.67 0.62
C PRO A 146 0.23 -12.86 1.58
N GLU A 147 1.21 -12.95 2.49
CA GLU A 147 1.42 -14.09 3.38
C GLU A 147 1.79 -13.69 4.81
N LEU A 148 1.39 -14.49 5.79
CA LEU A 148 1.62 -14.21 7.22
C LEU A 148 3.11 -14.21 7.57
N ARG A 149 3.86 -15.12 6.98
CA ARG A 149 5.29 -15.27 7.23
C ARG A 149 6.07 -13.99 6.89
N GLU A 150 5.69 -13.29 5.83
CA GLU A 150 6.31 -12.02 5.46
C GLU A 150 5.93 -10.90 6.43
N ALA A 151 4.65 -10.84 6.84
CA ALA A 151 4.23 -9.90 7.88
C ALA A 151 5.01 -10.09 9.18
N GLN A 152 5.21 -11.34 9.61
CA GLN A 152 6.00 -11.68 10.80
C GLN A 152 7.47 -11.24 10.65
N ALA A 153 8.08 -11.50 9.49
CA ALA A 153 9.46 -11.07 9.22
C ALA A 153 9.63 -9.55 9.31
N ILE A 154 8.68 -8.79 8.77
CA ILE A 154 8.67 -7.32 8.84
C ILE A 154 8.53 -6.85 10.29
N LEU A 155 7.62 -7.44 11.07
CA LEU A 155 7.40 -7.09 12.46
C LEU A 155 8.63 -7.35 13.34
N GLU A 156 9.33 -8.46 13.11
CA GLU A 156 10.60 -8.73 13.79
C GLU A 156 11.66 -7.68 13.41
N VAL A 157 11.79 -7.33 12.12
CA VAL A 157 12.73 -6.31 11.67
C VAL A 157 12.44 -4.95 12.30
N ILE A 158 11.17 -4.50 12.32
CA ILE A 158 10.79 -3.23 12.96
C ILE A 158 11.21 -3.22 14.44
N THR A 159 11.01 -4.35 15.13
CA THR A 159 11.41 -4.50 16.54
C THR A 159 12.93 -4.45 16.71
N GLU A 160 13.67 -5.15 15.86
CA GLU A 160 15.13 -5.24 15.92
C GLU A 160 15.83 -3.92 15.60
N ILE A 161 15.31 -3.14 14.64
CA ILE A 161 15.84 -1.80 14.34
C ILE A 161 15.38 -0.74 15.35
N GLY A 162 14.50 -1.09 16.28
CA GLY A 162 14.02 -0.18 17.33
C GLY A 162 13.21 1.01 16.80
N SER A 163 12.51 0.85 15.67
CA SER A 163 11.72 1.94 15.10
C SER A 163 10.49 2.26 15.97
N GLU A 164 10.28 3.53 16.29
CA GLU A 164 9.10 4.04 16.99
C GLU A 164 8.06 4.64 16.02
N ILE A 165 8.32 4.62 14.71
CA ILE A 165 7.39 5.12 13.70
C ILE A 165 6.15 4.23 13.69
N PRO A 166 4.94 4.79 13.91
CA PRO A 166 3.71 4.00 13.84
C PRO A 166 3.50 3.42 12.45
N TYR A 167 2.85 2.29 12.37
CA TYR A 167 2.62 1.62 11.09
C TYR A 167 1.26 0.93 11.03
N TRP A 168 0.81 0.67 9.81
CA TRP A 168 -0.23 -0.32 9.57
C TRP A 168 0.31 -1.45 8.70
N ILE A 169 -0.34 -2.60 8.79
CA ILE A 169 -0.15 -3.68 7.81
C ILE A 169 -1.48 -3.93 7.11
N SER A 170 -1.45 -3.88 5.78
CA SER A 170 -2.58 -4.24 4.93
C SER A 170 -2.23 -5.40 4.02
N PHE A 171 -3.19 -6.29 3.87
CA PHE A 171 -3.05 -7.55 3.15
C PHE A 171 -3.78 -7.50 1.81
N SER A 172 -3.20 -8.11 0.79
CA SER A 172 -3.94 -8.50 -0.40
C SER A 172 -4.72 -9.80 -0.10
N CYS A 173 -5.98 -9.87 -0.56
CA CYS A 173 -6.86 -10.99 -0.25
C CYS A 173 -7.40 -11.62 -1.53
N SER A 174 -7.51 -12.96 -1.54
CA SER A 174 -7.96 -13.76 -2.68
C SER A 174 -9.37 -14.31 -2.53
N SER A 175 -9.94 -14.27 -1.31
CA SER A 175 -11.28 -14.78 -1.03
C SER A 175 -11.98 -13.96 0.06
N LYS A 176 -13.20 -14.35 0.39
CA LYS A 176 -14.00 -13.75 1.47
C LYS A 176 -13.45 -14.00 2.88
N GLN A 177 -12.43 -14.85 3.03
CA GLN A 177 -11.91 -15.27 4.33
C GLN A 177 -10.39 -15.28 4.39
N THR A 178 -9.69 -15.30 3.22
CA THR A 178 -8.26 -15.54 3.15
C THR A 178 -7.50 -14.39 2.50
N ILE A 179 -6.28 -14.18 2.98
CA ILE A 179 -5.27 -13.40 2.29
C ILE A 179 -4.78 -14.15 1.04
N SER A 180 -3.94 -13.55 0.22
CA SER A 180 -3.58 -14.08 -1.10
C SER A 180 -2.89 -15.44 -1.08
N SER A 181 -2.11 -15.77 -0.04
CA SER A 181 -1.47 -17.08 0.13
C SER A 181 -2.42 -18.21 0.55
N GLY A 182 -3.67 -17.89 0.92
CA GLY A 182 -4.68 -18.85 1.39
C GLY A 182 -4.82 -18.94 2.92
N GLU A 183 -4.00 -18.24 3.69
CA GLU A 183 -4.08 -18.16 5.15
C GLU A 183 -5.28 -17.28 5.57
N LEU A 184 -5.83 -17.51 6.77
CA LEU A 184 -7.00 -16.77 7.23
C LEU A 184 -6.67 -15.31 7.52
N PHE A 185 -7.51 -14.39 7.06
CA PHE A 185 -7.39 -12.96 7.38
C PHE A 185 -7.53 -12.71 8.90
N SER A 186 -8.29 -13.51 9.61
CA SER A 186 -8.39 -13.46 11.08
C SER A 186 -7.04 -13.70 11.78
N ASP A 187 -6.22 -14.61 11.25
CA ASP A 187 -4.88 -14.85 11.79
C ASP A 187 -3.95 -13.67 11.50
N ALA A 188 -4.07 -13.06 10.32
CA ALA A 188 -3.36 -11.84 9.96
C ALA A 188 -3.70 -10.69 10.92
N VAL A 189 -4.98 -10.44 11.17
CA VAL A 189 -5.45 -9.44 12.14
C VAL A 189 -4.91 -9.72 13.53
N LYS A 190 -4.92 -10.98 13.98
CA LYS A 190 -4.41 -11.37 15.30
C LYS A 190 -2.92 -11.06 15.44
N ILE A 191 -2.09 -11.42 14.46
CA ILE A 191 -0.64 -11.18 14.49
C ILE A 191 -0.35 -9.68 14.57
N VAL A 192 -0.97 -8.87 13.71
CA VAL A 192 -0.74 -7.42 13.69
C VAL A 192 -1.24 -6.78 14.98
N SER A 193 -2.39 -7.20 15.48
CA SER A 193 -2.97 -6.66 16.72
C SER A 193 -2.12 -6.91 17.96
N GLN A 194 -1.26 -7.92 17.96
CA GLN A 194 -0.35 -8.21 19.05
C GLN A 194 0.97 -7.42 18.98
N SER A 195 1.20 -6.70 17.90
CA SER A 195 2.46 -6.01 17.65
C SER A 195 2.47 -4.61 18.25
N LYS A 196 3.58 -4.24 18.90
CA LYS A 196 3.77 -2.89 19.41
C LYS A 196 3.99 -1.90 18.25
N GLY A 197 3.31 -0.76 18.28
CA GLY A 197 3.44 0.29 17.27
C GLY A 197 2.49 0.14 16.08
N ALA A 198 1.80 -1.00 15.93
CA ALA A 198 0.73 -1.13 14.95
C ALA A 198 -0.44 -0.21 15.31
N MET A 199 -0.81 0.69 14.39
CA MET A 199 -1.91 1.65 14.57
C MET A 199 -3.19 1.21 13.86
N ALA A 200 -3.08 0.37 12.86
CA ALA A 200 -4.19 -0.20 12.11
C ALA A 200 -3.79 -1.52 11.45
N VAL A 201 -4.78 -2.32 11.09
CA VAL A 201 -4.65 -3.50 10.24
C VAL A 201 -5.69 -3.43 9.15
N GLY A 202 -5.41 -3.97 7.96
CA GLY A 202 -6.43 -3.84 6.93
C GLY A 202 -6.20 -4.59 5.64
N ILE A 203 -6.87 -4.09 4.62
CA ILE A 203 -6.98 -4.72 3.30
C ILE A 203 -6.71 -3.68 2.25
N ASN A 204 -5.81 -3.99 1.32
CA ASN A 204 -5.60 -3.17 0.14
C ASN A 204 -5.46 -4.01 -1.13
N CYS A 205 -5.51 -3.34 -2.26
CA CYS A 205 -5.33 -3.95 -3.59
C CYS A 205 -6.14 -5.25 -3.78
N THR A 206 -7.33 -5.26 -3.20
CA THR A 206 -8.29 -6.37 -3.15
C THR A 206 -9.60 -5.91 -3.78
N ALA A 207 -10.32 -6.81 -4.41
CA ALA A 207 -11.62 -6.49 -5.02
C ALA A 207 -12.63 -6.04 -3.95
N PRO A 208 -13.38 -4.93 -4.17
CA PRO A 208 -14.25 -4.33 -3.15
C PRO A 208 -15.27 -5.28 -2.54
N HIS A 209 -15.85 -6.19 -3.33
CA HIS A 209 -16.88 -7.14 -2.89
C HIS A 209 -16.37 -8.18 -1.86
N LEU A 210 -15.04 -8.30 -1.68
CA LEU A 210 -14.43 -9.18 -0.68
C LEU A 210 -14.28 -8.51 0.69
N ILE A 211 -14.29 -7.18 0.76
CA ILE A 211 -13.92 -6.43 1.97
C ILE A 211 -14.96 -6.59 3.08
N ILE A 212 -16.25 -6.42 2.77
CA ILE A 212 -17.31 -6.57 3.77
C ILE A 212 -17.29 -7.96 4.43
N PRO A 213 -17.25 -9.08 3.68
CA PRO A 213 -17.08 -10.40 4.29
C PRO A 213 -15.85 -10.51 5.18
N LEU A 214 -14.68 -10.10 4.68
CA LEU A 214 -13.41 -10.18 5.42
C LEU A 214 -13.47 -9.42 6.76
N LEU A 215 -13.98 -8.19 6.76
CA LEU A 215 -14.10 -7.39 7.97
C LEU A 215 -15.19 -7.90 8.92
N SER A 216 -16.25 -8.52 8.41
CA SER A 216 -17.36 -9.02 9.24
C SER A 216 -16.98 -10.24 10.06
N ASP A 217 -16.05 -11.04 9.58
CA ASP A 217 -15.63 -12.30 10.20
C ASP A 217 -14.55 -12.13 11.28
N VAL A 218 -14.06 -10.89 11.49
CA VAL A 218 -12.96 -10.63 12.42
C VAL A 218 -13.30 -9.60 13.49
N LYS A 219 -12.68 -9.75 14.66
CA LYS A 219 -12.69 -8.75 15.72
C LYS A 219 -11.28 -8.23 15.93
N SER A 220 -11.11 -6.93 15.98
CA SER A 220 -9.84 -6.27 16.25
C SER A 220 -10.03 -5.14 17.25
N HIS A 221 -9.05 -4.92 18.11
CA HIS A 221 -8.97 -3.70 18.93
C HIS A 221 -8.27 -2.56 18.17
N LEU A 222 -7.53 -2.89 17.10
CA LEU A 222 -7.02 -1.90 16.16
C LEU A 222 -8.11 -1.52 15.17
N PRO A 223 -8.17 -0.25 14.74
CA PRO A 223 -9.03 0.17 13.64
C PRO A 223 -8.61 -0.50 12.34
N PHE A 224 -9.56 -0.60 11.40
CA PHE A 224 -9.25 -1.07 10.07
C PHE A 224 -8.85 0.08 9.12
N ILE A 225 -7.95 -0.25 8.19
CA ILE A 225 -7.64 0.56 7.01
C ILE A 225 -8.06 -0.18 5.75
N VAL A 226 -8.73 0.52 4.82
CA VAL A 226 -9.30 -0.09 3.61
C VAL A 226 -9.00 0.78 2.39
N TYR A 227 -8.27 0.23 1.41
CA TYR A 227 -7.98 0.88 0.13
C TYR A 227 -7.95 -0.14 -1.02
N PRO A 228 -9.14 -0.48 -1.55
CA PRO A 228 -9.29 -1.50 -2.58
C PRO A 228 -8.76 -1.06 -3.94
N ASN A 229 -8.66 -2.02 -4.86
CA ASN A 229 -8.58 -1.72 -6.28
C ASN A 229 -9.99 -1.45 -6.87
N SER A 230 -10.05 -1.14 -8.16
CA SER A 230 -11.34 -0.86 -8.84
C SER A 230 -12.21 -2.11 -9.07
N GLY A 231 -11.76 -3.30 -8.68
CA GLY A 231 -12.41 -4.56 -9.01
C GLY A 231 -12.09 -5.08 -10.41
N ARG A 232 -11.31 -4.35 -11.22
CA ARG A 232 -10.75 -4.84 -12.47
C ARG A 232 -9.70 -5.91 -12.20
N ILE A 233 -9.53 -6.83 -13.14
CA ILE A 233 -8.52 -7.89 -13.09
C ILE A 233 -7.33 -7.46 -13.95
N TRP A 234 -6.15 -7.47 -13.38
CA TRP A 234 -4.93 -7.25 -14.14
C TRP A 234 -4.62 -8.46 -15.03
N ASP A 235 -4.48 -8.22 -16.33
CA ASP A 235 -4.01 -9.21 -17.28
C ASP A 235 -2.49 -9.03 -17.49
N PRO A 236 -1.67 -9.97 -17.02
CA PRO A 236 -0.22 -9.85 -17.11
C PRO A 236 0.31 -10.05 -18.53
N GLU A 237 -0.45 -10.71 -19.42
CA GLU A 237 -0.04 -10.92 -20.82
C GLU A 237 -0.22 -9.65 -21.66
N THR A 238 -1.39 -9.02 -21.54
CA THR A 238 -1.69 -7.78 -22.27
C THR A 238 -1.24 -6.52 -21.53
N LYS A 239 -0.82 -6.65 -20.25
CA LYS A 239 -0.50 -5.54 -19.34
C LYS A 239 -1.61 -4.49 -19.28
N THR A 240 -2.85 -4.94 -19.21
CA THR A 240 -4.04 -4.09 -19.13
C THR A 240 -4.97 -4.54 -18.00
N TRP A 241 -5.74 -3.57 -17.47
CA TRP A 241 -6.81 -3.84 -16.54
C TRP A 241 -8.08 -4.22 -17.32
N GLN A 242 -8.61 -5.43 -17.10
CA GLN A 242 -9.83 -5.95 -17.73
C GLN A 242 -11.01 -5.89 -16.78
N GLY A 243 -12.22 -5.65 -17.31
CA GLY A 243 -13.46 -5.53 -16.57
C GLY A 243 -14.03 -4.11 -16.57
N SER A 244 -15.21 -3.95 -15.99
CA SER A 244 -15.84 -2.64 -15.80
C SER A 244 -15.41 -2.02 -14.47
N ASP A 245 -15.35 -0.69 -14.43
CA ASP A 245 -15.33 0.05 -13.16
C ASP A 245 -16.71 -0.14 -12.52
N ASN A 246 -16.87 -1.18 -11.71
CA ASN A 246 -17.99 -1.22 -10.79
C ASN A 246 -17.73 -0.17 -9.71
N ASP A 247 -18.79 0.39 -9.12
CA ASP A 247 -18.73 1.43 -8.07
C ASP A 247 -17.88 0.97 -6.87
N ALA A 248 -16.57 0.85 -7.08
CA ALA A 248 -15.59 0.30 -6.13
C ALA A 248 -15.60 1.03 -4.78
N LEU A 249 -16.06 2.28 -4.80
CA LEU A 249 -16.13 3.16 -3.65
C LEU A 249 -17.55 3.72 -3.49
N SER A 250 -18.57 2.85 -3.60
CA SER A 250 -19.96 3.26 -3.42
C SER A 250 -20.20 3.76 -1.98
N SER A 251 -21.13 4.71 -1.85
CA SER A 251 -21.53 5.23 -0.53
C SER A 251 -22.02 4.13 0.41
N PHE A 252 -22.59 3.06 -0.13
CA PHE A 252 -23.06 1.91 0.65
C PHE A 252 -21.88 1.14 1.25
N GLU A 253 -20.87 0.81 0.43
CA GLU A 253 -19.70 0.06 0.89
C GLU A 253 -18.92 0.82 1.92
N ILE A 254 -18.66 2.12 1.68
CA ILE A 254 -17.94 2.97 2.63
C ILE A 254 -18.67 3.06 3.97
N LYS A 255 -19.97 3.27 3.98
CA LYS A 255 -20.77 3.28 5.22
C LYS A 255 -20.65 1.94 5.95
N LYS A 256 -20.64 0.83 5.22
CA LYS A 256 -20.51 -0.50 5.78
C LYS A 256 -19.13 -0.73 6.35
N TRP A 257 -18.05 -0.36 5.63
CA TRP A 257 -16.67 -0.47 6.14
C TRP A 257 -16.47 0.33 7.42
N VAL A 258 -16.96 1.58 7.45
CA VAL A 258 -16.91 2.42 8.66
C VAL A 258 -17.69 1.77 9.81
N SER A 259 -18.86 1.19 9.55
CA SER A 259 -19.64 0.49 10.58
C SER A 259 -18.95 -0.77 11.11
N LEU A 260 -18.04 -1.34 10.34
CA LEU A 260 -17.21 -2.49 10.70
C LEU A 260 -15.85 -2.09 11.32
N GLY A 261 -15.61 -0.77 11.52
CA GLY A 261 -14.43 -0.28 12.23
C GLY A 261 -13.33 0.29 11.33
N ALA A 262 -13.59 0.53 10.03
CA ALA A 262 -12.63 1.23 9.19
C ALA A 262 -12.58 2.73 9.55
N THR A 263 -11.37 3.23 9.82
CA THR A 263 -11.12 4.63 10.19
C THR A 263 -10.23 5.36 9.19
N ILE A 264 -9.56 4.63 8.29
CA ILE A 264 -8.76 5.17 7.20
C ILE A 264 -9.26 4.49 5.91
N ILE A 265 -9.64 5.29 4.92
CA ILE A 265 -10.19 4.79 3.66
C ILE A 265 -9.57 5.55 2.49
N GLY A 266 -9.18 4.83 1.44
CA GLY A 266 -8.66 5.35 0.19
C GLY A 266 -8.84 4.40 -0.96
N GLY A 267 -7.90 4.43 -1.91
CA GLY A 267 -7.90 3.55 -3.07
C GLY A 267 -6.52 2.97 -3.37
N CYS A 268 -6.49 1.93 -4.18
CA CYS A 268 -5.28 1.33 -4.74
C CYS A 268 -5.35 1.37 -6.28
N CYS A 269 -4.90 0.35 -6.97
CA CYS A 269 -4.85 0.28 -8.42
C CYS A 269 -6.19 0.67 -9.09
N SER A 270 -6.10 1.49 -10.11
CA SER A 270 -7.24 2.04 -10.87
C SER A 270 -8.24 2.90 -10.07
N ILE A 271 -7.88 3.36 -8.86
CA ILE A 271 -8.61 4.36 -8.10
C ILE A 271 -7.81 5.66 -8.16
N GLY A 272 -8.29 6.61 -8.94
CA GLY A 272 -7.59 7.86 -9.21
C GLY A 272 -8.06 9.04 -8.34
N PRO A 273 -7.51 10.25 -8.59
CA PRO A 273 -7.88 11.45 -7.86
C PRO A 273 -9.37 11.81 -7.94
N LYS A 274 -10.03 11.49 -9.05
CA LYS A 274 -11.48 11.74 -9.23
C LYS A 274 -12.32 10.91 -8.28
N GLU A 275 -12.01 9.62 -8.14
CA GLU A 275 -12.68 8.70 -7.22
C GLU A 275 -12.43 9.11 -5.76
N ILE A 276 -11.18 9.46 -5.43
CA ILE A 276 -10.83 9.95 -4.08
C ILE A 276 -11.58 11.24 -3.73
N ALA A 277 -11.71 12.18 -4.67
CA ALA A 277 -12.46 13.41 -4.44
C ALA A 277 -13.95 13.17 -4.11
N GLN A 278 -14.54 12.09 -4.61
CA GLN A 278 -15.93 11.70 -4.32
C GLN A 278 -16.12 11.17 -2.89
N LEU A 279 -15.03 10.71 -2.25
CA LEU A 279 -15.03 10.18 -0.89
C LEU A 279 -14.99 11.26 0.19
N LYS A 280 -14.72 12.52 -0.17
CA LYS A 280 -14.68 13.60 0.82
C LYS A 280 -15.89 13.45 1.75
N PRO A 281 -15.66 13.36 3.09
CA PRO A 281 -16.77 13.38 4.03
C PRO A 281 -17.60 14.62 3.69
N ARG A 282 -18.78 14.43 3.14
CA ARG A 282 -19.72 15.54 2.99
C ARG A 282 -20.05 15.97 4.40
N SER A 283 -19.73 17.23 4.76
CA SER A 283 -20.31 17.84 5.94
C SER A 283 -21.81 17.55 5.87
N LEU A 284 -22.30 16.83 6.86
CA LEU A 284 -23.73 16.72 7.05
C LEU A 284 -24.17 18.12 7.52
N ASP A 285 -24.58 18.97 6.56
CA ASP A 285 -25.41 20.15 6.84
C ASP A 285 -26.77 19.69 7.31
#